data_f1f85b26f91898bf395faf4384edbcd7
#
_entry.id   f1f85b26f91898bf395faf4384edbcd7
#
_cell.length_a   1.000
_cell.length_b   1.000
_cell.length_c   1.000
_cell.angle_alpha   90.00
_cell.angle_beta   90.00
_cell.angle_gamma   90.00
#
_symmetry.space_group_name_H-M   'P 1'
#
loop_
_entity.id
_entity.type
_entity.pdbx_description
1 polymer ?
#
loop_
_entity_poly.entity_id
_entity_poly.type
_entity_poly.pdbx_seq_one_letter_code
_entity_poly.pdbx_strand_id
1 'polypeptide(L)'
;MNRIYKLKFDKRRNELVVVSEITAGVGKAKATGRVEGVKASRRGVRAMALSLLSGMIMMANPVTAANLPTGGQIVAGSGSIQTPSGNQMNIHQNSQNMVANWNSFDIGKGNTVQFYQPNSSAVALNRVVGGGESKIMGNLKANGQVFLVNPNGVLFGKDASVSTSGFVASTRDIKNDDFMNRRYTFSGGQKAGAEIVNQGALTTNAGGYIVLAADKVSNSGTIRTPGGKTVLAAGERVTLQLDNGGLTSVQVSGDVVNALVENRGLISARNGQVYLTALGQDMLMNTVLNVSGVVEASGMHRQDGNIVLDGGDSGVVHLSGTLQADNASGQGGKVVVQGQNILLDKGSSITATGGQGGGEVYIGGGWQGKDSSIRNADKVVMKDGARIDVSATQQGNGGTAVLWSESFTNFRGQVSAKGGENGGNGGQVETSSHGNLQAFGSVSASAKKGKAGNWLLDPLDITIVNGADNAVTETNDTLSQPPHTQFTPTATGSQVSNTSINDELNNGTSVTVLTSSTTAGGNQNGNITVDADINKTNG
;
A
#
# COMPACT_ATOMS: atom_id res chain seq x y z
N MET A 1 6.56 -8.66 37.81
CA MET A 1 6.19 -10.09 37.72
C MET A 1 6.73 -10.62 36.41
N ASN A 2 7.73 -11.50 36.46
CA ASN A 2 8.24 -12.17 35.27
C ASN A 2 7.17 -13.10 34.73
N ARG A 3 6.65 -12.80 33.54
CA ARG A 3 5.76 -13.71 32.82
C ARG A 3 6.63 -14.65 32.02
N ILE A 4 6.76 -15.91 32.47
CA ILE A 4 7.51 -16.95 31.78
C ILE A 4 6.57 -17.65 30.83
N TYR A 5 6.96 -17.71 29.56
CA TYR A 5 6.22 -18.39 28.49
C TYR A 5 7.11 -19.46 27.88
N LYS A 6 6.49 -20.54 27.38
CA LYS A 6 7.19 -21.56 26.58
C LYS A 6 6.55 -21.68 25.19
N LEU A 7 7.37 -22.04 24.22
CA LEU A 7 6.91 -22.33 22.87
C LEU A 7 6.49 -23.80 22.79
N LYS A 8 5.31 -24.07 22.22
CA LYS A 8 4.85 -25.41 21.87
C LYS A 8 4.50 -25.45 20.39
N PHE A 9 4.84 -26.54 19.74
CA PHE A 9 4.44 -26.78 18.37
C PHE A 9 3.00 -27.29 18.32
N ASP A 10 2.12 -26.51 17.69
CA ASP A 10 0.74 -26.92 17.43
C ASP A 10 0.69 -27.67 16.09
N LYS A 11 0.55 -28.99 16.19
CA LYS A 11 0.48 -29.86 15.00
C LYS A 11 -0.75 -29.63 14.12
N ARG A 12 -1.81 -29.02 14.64
CA ARG A 12 -3.02 -28.73 13.86
C ARG A 12 -2.84 -27.50 12.97
N ARG A 13 -2.07 -26.54 13.49
CA ARG A 13 -1.76 -25.29 12.77
C ARG A 13 -0.41 -25.32 12.08
N ASN A 14 0.40 -26.36 12.35
CA ASN A 14 1.78 -26.50 11.88
C ASN A 14 2.66 -25.29 12.23
N GLU A 15 2.47 -24.74 13.44
CA GLU A 15 3.15 -23.54 13.92
C GLU A 15 3.59 -23.66 15.38
N LEU A 16 4.55 -22.81 15.77
CA LEU A 16 4.95 -22.65 17.17
C LEU A 16 4.06 -21.60 17.84
N VAL A 17 3.38 -21.99 18.91
CA VAL A 17 2.52 -21.10 19.69
C VAL A 17 3.12 -20.82 21.06
N VAL A 18 2.99 -19.60 21.52
CA VAL A 18 3.37 -19.18 22.87
C VAL A 18 2.29 -19.66 23.85
N VAL A 19 2.66 -20.45 24.81
CA VAL A 19 1.73 -20.95 25.84
C VAL A 19 2.23 -20.59 27.23
N SER A 20 1.32 -20.44 28.18
CA SER A 20 1.66 -20.26 29.58
C SER A 20 2.43 -21.49 30.07
N GLU A 21 3.37 -21.28 30.98
CA GLU A 21 4.18 -22.36 31.57
C GLU A 21 3.36 -23.42 32.28
N ILE A 22 2.15 -23.09 32.73
CA ILE A 22 1.20 -23.96 33.41
C ILE A 22 0.39 -24.86 32.44
N THR A 23 0.51 -24.67 31.13
CA THR A 23 -0.24 -25.49 30.18
C THR A 23 0.35 -26.89 30.12
N ALA A 24 -0.39 -27.88 30.65
CA ALA A 24 0.01 -29.29 30.59
C ALA A 24 0.09 -29.77 29.14
N GLY A 25 1.19 -30.42 28.80
CA GLY A 25 1.30 -31.11 27.51
C GLY A 25 0.34 -32.29 27.47
N VAL A 26 -0.27 -32.53 26.30
CA VAL A 26 -0.96 -33.80 26.08
C VAL A 26 0.08 -34.89 26.22
N GLY A 27 0.03 -35.59 27.36
CA GLY A 27 0.97 -36.64 27.68
C GLY A 27 0.82 -37.80 26.70
N LYS A 28 1.94 -38.40 26.31
CA LYS A 28 1.94 -39.68 25.63
C LYS A 28 1.27 -40.70 26.57
N ALA A 29 0.15 -41.25 26.14
CA ALA A 29 -0.41 -42.42 26.81
C ALA A 29 0.62 -43.54 26.74
N LYS A 30 1.04 -44.05 27.93
CA LYS A 30 1.83 -45.27 28.02
C LYS A 30 0.92 -46.43 27.60
N ALA A 31 1.19 -46.99 26.44
CA ALA A 31 0.63 -48.27 26.08
C ALA A 31 1.43 -49.37 26.81
N THR A 32 0.83 -49.90 27.86
CA THR A 32 1.23 -51.23 28.41
C THR A 32 0.37 -52.27 27.70
N GLY A 33 0.98 -53.02 26.79
CA GLY A 33 0.35 -54.14 26.10
C GLY A 33 1.39 -54.86 25.25
N ARG A 34 1.99 -55.89 25.83
CA ARG A 34 2.90 -56.81 25.16
C ARG A 34 2.09 -57.74 24.25
N VAL A 35 2.35 -57.74 22.95
CA VAL A 35 1.97 -58.83 22.05
C VAL A 35 3.16 -59.13 21.13
N GLU A 36 3.49 -60.41 21.12
CA GLU A 36 4.59 -61.04 20.41
C GLU A 36 4.39 -61.03 18.86
N GLY A 37 5.47 -60.90 18.24
CA GLY A 37 5.98 -61.25 16.92
C GLY A 37 5.04 -61.61 15.78
N VAL A 38 5.09 -60.79 14.74
CA VAL A 38 4.99 -61.23 13.34
C VAL A 38 5.97 -60.43 12.51
N LYS A 39 6.94 -61.14 11.91
CA LYS A 39 7.84 -60.61 10.88
C LYS A 39 7.02 -60.37 9.62
N ALA A 40 6.85 -59.12 9.22
CA ALA A 40 6.34 -58.76 7.92
C ALA A 40 7.41 -58.01 7.11
N SER A 41 7.56 -58.44 5.88
CA SER A 41 8.61 -58.11 4.93
C SER A 41 8.62 -56.64 4.50
N ARG A 42 9.83 -56.09 4.34
CA ARG A 42 10.14 -54.73 3.86
C ARG A 42 9.83 -54.56 2.36
N ARG A 43 8.60 -54.69 1.91
CA ARG A 43 8.23 -54.31 0.50
C ARG A 43 6.77 -53.84 0.37
N GLY A 44 6.32 -52.89 1.15
CA GLY A 44 4.94 -52.42 1.07
C GLY A 44 4.66 -51.03 1.61
N VAL A 45 5.66 -50.27 2.08
CA VAL A 45 5.44 -49.04 2.83
C VAL A 45 5.73 -47.76 2.00
N ARG A 46 5.99 -47.90 0.68
CA ARG A 46 6.18 -46.71 -0.19
C ARG A 46 4.97 -46.30 -1.04
N ALA A 47 3.88 -47.05 -0.97
CA ALA A 47 2.69 -46.74 -1.81
C ALA A 47 1.48 -46.19 -1.01
N MET A 48 1.54 -46.10 0.33
CA MET A 48 0.43 -45.56 1.14
C MET A 48 0.65 -44.13 1.67
N ALA A 49 1.78 -43.52 1.43
CA ALA A 49 2.03 -42.15 1.88
C ALA A 49 1.61 -41.06 0.85
N LEU A 50 1.20 -41.44 -0.36
CA LEU A 50 0.74 -40.52 -1.40
C LEU A 50 -0.78 -40.46 -1.59
N SER A 51 -1.56 -41.32 -0.92
CA SER A 51 -3.03 -41.32 -1.05
C SER A 51 -3.77 -40.65 0.11
N LEU A 52 -3.06 -40.13 1.12
CA LEU A 52 -3.68 -39.36 2.22
C LEU A 52 -3.47 -37.85 2.12
N LEU A 53 -2.78 -37.38 1.07
CA LEU A 53 -2.63 -35.95 0.79
C LEU A 53 -3.64 -35.38 -0.21
N SER A 54 -4.50 -36.24 -0.77
CA SER A 54 -5.53 -35.82 -1.75
C SER A 54 -6.96 -35.79 -1.17
N GLY A 55 -7.12 -35.90 0.14
CA GLY A 55 -8.43 -35.95 0.80
C GLY A 55 -8.78 -34.78 1.73
N MET A 56 -7.92 -33.78 1.90
CA MET A 56 -8.33 -32.47 2.45
C MET A 56 -8.46 -31.45 1.32
N ILE A 57 -9.38 -31.68 0.41
CA ILE A 57 -10.14 -30.57 -0.14
C ILE A 57 -10.89 -30.05 1.08
N MET A 58 -10.39 -29.00 1.73
CA MET A 58 -11.23 -28.13 2.52
C MET A 58 -12.40 -27.83 1.59
N MET A 59 -13.55 -28.38 1.90
CA MET A 59 -14.79 -27.79 1.43
C MET A 59 -14.78 -26.39 2.02
N ALA A 60 -14.13 -25.44 1.31
CA ALA A 60 -14.42 -24.04 1.48
C ALA A 60 -15.92 -23.98 1.23
N ASN A 61 -16.67 -23.86 2.32
CA ASN A 61 -18.11 -23.58 2.18
C ASN A 61 -18.18 -22.42 1.21
N PRO A 62 -18.89 -22.54 0.07
CA PRO A 62 -18.98 -21.46 -0.87
C PRO A 62 -19.51 -20.26 -0.09
N VAL A 63 -18.74 -19.16 -0.10
CA VAL A 63 -19.22 -17.91 0.47
C VAL A 63 -20.45 -17.52 -0.34
N THR A 64 -21.62 -17.68 0.23
CA THR A 64 -22.88 -17.35 -0.43
C THR A 64 -23.47 -16.10 0.21
N ALA A 65 -23.86 -15.13 -0.61
CA ALA A 65 -24.62 -13.98 -0.18
C ALA A 65 -26.12 -14.31 -0.22
N ALA A 66 -26.89 -13.67 0.64
CA ALA A 66 -28.34 -13.62 0.47
C ALA A 66 -28.69 -12.99 -0.89
N ASN A 67 -29.85 -13.27 -1.42
CA ASN A 67 -30.21 -12.80 -2.77
C ASN A 67 -30.21 -11.28 -2.88
N LEU A 68 -30.82 -10.59 -1.92
CA LEU A 68 -30.96 -9.13 -1.87
C LEU A 68 -30.90 -8.62 -0.43
N PRO A 69 -30.61 -7.33 -0.20
CA PRO A 69 -30.68 -6.71 1.13
C PRO A 69 -32.01 -6.91 1.82
N THR A 70 -32.00 -7.05 3.15
CA THR A 70 -33.23 -7.34 3.95
C THR A 70 -33.50 -6.26 4.98
N GLY A 71 -34.78 -6.07 5.32
CA GLY A 71 -35.22 -5.21 6.41
C GLY A 71 -34.92 -3.72 6.21
N GLY A 72 -34.92 -3.26 4.97
CA GLY A 72 -34.59 -1.87 4.65
C GLY A 72 -35.64 -0.90 5.16
N GLN A 73 -35.19 0.16 5.86
CA GLN A 73 -36.03 1.25 6.38
C GLN A 73 -35.32 2.59 6.13
N ILE A 74 -36.03 3.51 5.47
CA ILE A 74 -35.55 4.87 5.31
C ILE A 74 -35.81 5.62 6.61
N VAL A 75 -34.71 6.08 7.25
CA VAL A 75 -34.76 6.71 8.58
C VAL A 75 -34.48 8.20 8.54
N ALA A 76 -33.96 8.72 7.43
CA ALA A 76 -33.78 10.16 7.17
C ALA A 76 -33.80 10.43 5.67
N GLY A 77 -34.25 11.62 5.30
CA GLY A 77 -34.50 11.94 3.90
C GLY A 77 -35.80 11.26 3.39
N SER A 78 -35.94 11.11 2.07
CA SER A 78 -37.12 10.54 1.46
C SER A 78 -36.78 9.64 0.26
N GLY A 79 -37.56 8.56 0.12
CA GLY A 79 -37.39 7.59 -0.95
C GLY A 79 -38.26 6.38 -0.76
N SER A 80 -38.07 5.36 -1.60
CA SER A 80 -38.78 4.09 -1.53
C SER A 80 -37.90 2.92 -1.94
N ILE A 81 -38.20 1.75 -1.40
CA ILE A 81 -37.51 0.50 -1.70
C ILE A 81 -38.52 -0.44 -2.37
N GLN A 82 -38.21 -0.95 -3.55
CA GLN A 82 -39.04 -1.85 -4.34
C GLN A 82 -38.23 -3.08 -4.76
N THR A 83 -38.91 -4.23 -4.72
CA THR A 83 -38.31 -5.50 -5.17
C THR A 83 -39.20 -6.07 -6.27
N PRO A 84 -39.06 -5.61 -7.53
CA PRO A 84 -39.91 -6.02 -8.64
C PRO A 84 -39.76 -7.49 -9.01
N SER A 85 -38.64 -8.12 -8.65
CA SER A 85 -38.38 -9.55 -8.83
C SER A 85 -37.42 -10.06 -7.75
N GLY A 86 -37.29 -11.38 -7.64
CA GLY A 86 -36.41 -12.01 -6.64
C GLY A 86 -34.91 -11.73 -6.82
N ASN A 87 -34.49 -11.16 -7.95
CA ASN A 87 -33.11 -10.85 -8.27
C ASN A 87 -32.84 -9.36 -8.53
N GLN A 88 -33.84 -8.50 -8.32
CA GLN A 88 -33.75 -7.06 -8.56
C GLN A 88 -34.35 -6.27 -7.40
N MET A 89 -33.59 -5.32 -6.88
CA MET A 89 -34.07 -4.32 -5.93
C MET A 89 -33.83 -2.93 -6.50
N ASN A 90 -34.89 -2.10 -6.46
CA ASN A 90 -34.81 -0.70 -6.87
C ASN A 90 -34.98 0.20 -5.64
N ILE A 91 -34.03 1.08 -5.42
CA ILE A 91 -34.08 2.08 -4.35
C ILE A 91 -34.20 3.45 -5.00
N HIS A 92 -35.37 4.08 -4.82
CA HIS A 92 -35.63 5.43 -5.32
C HIS A 92 -35.36 6.42 -4.21
N GLN A 93 -34.42 7.33 -4.43
CA GLN A 93 -34.12 8.43 -3.53
C GLN A 93 -34.70 9.71 -4.10
N ASN A 94 -35.49 10.43 -3.28
CA ASN A 94 -36.12 11.67 -3.69
C ASN A 94 -35.46 12.91 -3.10
N SER A 95 -34.78 12.78 -1.95
CA SER A 95 -34.01 13.84 -1.31
C SER A 95 -32.54 13.79 -1.71
N GLN A 96 -31.83 14.92 -1.57
CA GLN A 96 -30.41 15.01 -1.88
C GLN A 96 -29.55 14.08 -1.02
N ASN A 97 -29.86 13.96 0.27
CA ASN A 97 -29.29 12.99 1.19
C ASN A 97 -30.38 12.08 1.75
N MET A 98 -30.09 10.80 1.87
CA MET A 98 -31.01 9.80 2.40
C MET A 98 -30.24 8.78 3.24
N VAL A 99 -30.80 8.36 4.36
CA VAL A 99 -30.29 7.29 5.21
C VAL A 99 -31.27 6.14 5.24
N ALA A 100 -30.80 4.94 4.92
CA ALA A 100 -31.52 3.69 5.06
C ALA A 100 -30.77 2.74 5.99
N ASN A 101 -31.47 2.17 6.98
CA ASN A 101 -30.96 1.10 7.83
C ASN A 101 -31.40 -0.26 7.28
N TRP A 102 -30.55 -1.26 7.41
CA TRP A 102 -30.76 -2.60 6.88
C TRP A 102 -30.46 -3.66 7.94
N ASN A 103 -31.19 -4.76 7.95
CA ASN A 103 -30.80 -5.93 8.73
C ASN A 103 -29.58 -6.63 8.11
N SER A 104 -29.58 -6.77 6.80
CA SER A 104 -28.45 -7.24 6.02
C SER A 104 -28.37 -6.49 4.69
N PHE A 105 -27.15 -6.31 4.19
CA PHE A 105 -26.95 -5.75 2.86
C PHE A 105 -26.05 -6.69 2.06
N ASP A 106 -26.66 -7.72 1.49
CA ASP A 106 -26.03 -8.70 0.63
C ASP A 106 -26.59 -8.57 -0.79
N ILE A 107 -25.79 -8.89 -1.78
CA ILE A 107 -26.22 -9.01 -3.18
C ILE A 107 -25.69 -10.32 -3.73
N GLY A 108 -26.59 -11.28 -3.99
CA GLY A 108 -26.23 -12.56 -4.55
C GLY A 108 -25.72 -12.47 -5.98
N LYS A 109 -24.99 -13.50 -6.41
CA LYS A 109 -24.50 -13.60 -7.79
C LYS A 109 -25.65 -13.51 -8.78
N GLY A 110 -25.50 -12.64 -9.79
CA GLY A 110 -26.51 -12.40 -10.80
C GLY A 110 -27.65 -11.48 -10.35
N ASN A 111 -27.66 -11.04 -9.10
CA ASN A 111 -28.65 -10.12 -8.58
C ASN A 111 -28.16 -8.67 -8.68
N THR A 112 -29.11 -7.73 -8.67
CA THR A 112 -28.82 -6.31 -8.85
C THR A 112 -29.59 -5.47 -7.83
N VAL A 113 -28.87 -4.55 -7.19
CA VAL A 113 -29.45 -3.41 -6.46
C VAL A 113 -29.16 -2.15 -7.26
N GLN A 114 -30.22 -1.44 -7.64
CA GLN A 114 -30.15 -0.22 -8.44
C GLN A 114 -30.68 0.96 -7.63
N PHE A 115 -29.84 2.00 -7.49
CA PHE A 115 -30.23 3.28 -6.93
C PHE A 115 -30.63 4.24 -8.05
N TYR A 116 -31.83 4.83 -7.91
CA TYR A 116 -32.30 5.94 -8.73
C TYR A 116 -32.31 7.18 -7.86
N GLN A 117 -31.42 8.09 -8.13
CA GLN A 117 -31.15 9.27 -7.32
C GLN A 117 -31.44 10.56 -8.10
N PRO A 118 -31.73 11.70 -7.41
CA PRO A 118 -32.08 12.94 -8.09
C PRO A 118 -31.04 13.46 -9.07
N ASN A 119 -29.75 13.27 -8.73
CA ASN A 119 -28.61 13.69 -9.55
C ASN A 119 -27.34 12.95 -9.13
N SER A 120 -26.24 13.19 -9.81
CA SER A 120 -24.94 12.55 -9.55
C SER A 120 -24.29 12.94 -8.22
N SER A 121 -24.71 14.07 -7.62
CA SER A 121 -24.21 14.53 -6.31
C SER A 121 -25.07 14.13 -5.13
N ALA A 122 -26.23 13.48 -5.37
CA ALA A 122 -27.05 12.91 -4.32
C ALA A 122 -26.34 11.73 -3.64
N VAL A 123 -26.52 11.61 -2.33
CA VAL A 123 -25.82 10.61 -1.51
C VAL A 123 -26.82 9.78 -0.72
N ALA A 124 -26.69 8.44 -0.80
CA ALA A 124 -27.47 7.49 -0.02
C ALA A 124 -26.55 6.75 0.97
N LEU A 125 -26.81 6.90 2.27
CA LEU A 125 -26.15 6.12 3.32
C LEU A 125 -26.96 4.85 3.59
N ASN A 126 -26.31 3.71 3.44
CA ASN A 126 -26.87 2.39 3.74
C ASN A 126 -26.11 1.82 4.92
N ARG A 127 -26.76 1.77 6.08
CA ARG A 127 -26.18 1.26 7.33
C ARG A 127 -26.75 -0.12 7.64
N VAL A 128 -25.88 -1.09 7.82
CA VAL A 128 -26.27 -2.42 8.31
C VAL A 128 -26.31 -2.41 9.83
N VAL A 129 -27.47 -2.70 10.39
CA VAL A 129 -27.69 -2.76 11.85
C VAL A 129 -27.76 -4.21 12.35
N GLY A 130 -27.85 -5.17 11.45
CA GLY A 130 -27.77 -6.60 11.78
C GLY A 130 -26.35 -7.09 12.06
N GLY A 131 -26.21 -8.34 12.47
CA GLY A 131 -24.97 -8.91 12.98
C GLY A 131 -24.01 -9.54 11.95
N GLY A 132 -24.34 -9.49 10.66
CA GLY A 132 -23.58 -10.18 9.61
C GLY A 132 -22.74 -9.23 8.74
N GLU A 133 -21.62 -9.74 8.24
CA GLU A 133 -20.83 -9.11 7.18
C GLU A 133 -21.67 -8.94 5.90
N SER A 134 -21.47 -7.87 5.17
CA SER A 134 -22.06 -7.70 3.83
C SER A 134 -21.27 -8.47 2.79
N LYS A 135 -21.96 -9.33 2.05
CA LYS A 135 -21.41 -10.14 0.96
C LYS A 135 -21.99 -9.67 -0.37
N ILE A 136 -21.19 -8.90 -1.10
CA ILE A 136 -21.57 -8.37 -2.41
C ILE A 136 -20.97 -9.28 -3.48
N MET A 137 -21.82 -10.12 -4.09
CA MET A 137 -21.45 -11.06 -5.14
C MET A 137 -22.08 -10.72 -6.49
N GLY A 138 -22.98 -9.76 -6.52
CA GLY A 138 -23.72 -9.29 -7.70
C GLY A 138 -23.44 -7.83 -8.01
N ASN A 139 -24.45 -7.15 -8.56
CA ASN A 139 -24.32 -5.81 -9.08
C ASN A 139 -24.94 -4.77 -8.13
N LEU A 140 -24.19 -3.71 -7.87
CA LEU A 140 -24.65 -2.49 -7.23
C LEU A 140 -24.47 -1.34 -8.20
N LYS A 141 -25.57 -0.69 -8.58
CA LYS A 141 -25.57 0.40 -9.58
C LYS A 141 -26.24 1.64 -9.00
N ALA A 142 -25.70 2.81 -9.32
CA ALA A 142 -26.28 4.09 -8.93
C ALA A 142 -25.92 5.17 -9.95
N ASN A 143 -26.81 6.13 -10.16
CA ASN A 143 -26.51 7.35 -10.90
C ASN A 143 -25.96 8.47 -10.01
N GLY A 144 -25.99 8.29 -8.69
CA GLY A 144 -25.40 9.16 -7.69
C GLY A 144 -24.36 8.43 -6.84
N GLN A 145 -24.26 8.83 -5.58
CA GLN A 145 -23.25 8.35 -4.65
C GLN A 145 -23.89 7.40 -3.61
N VAL A 146 -23.19 6.34 -3.28
CA VAL A 146 -23.66 5.32 -2.34
C VAL A 146 -22.59 5.09 -1.26
N PHE A 147 -23.00 5.22 -0.01
CA PHE A 147 -22.21 4.85 1.16
C PHE A 147 -22.78 3.56 1.76
N LEU A 148 -21.91 2.59 2.00
CA LEU A 148 -22.24 1.33 2.68
C LEU A 148 -21.43 1.25 3.97
N VAL A 149 -22.14 1.28 5.10
CA VAL A 149 -21.54 1.13 6.43
C VAL A 149 -21.97 -0.20 7.03
N ASN A 150 -21.00 -1.05 7.31
CA ASN A 150 -21.24 -2.30 8.03
C ASN A 150 -20.13 -2.55 9.05
N PRO A 151 -20.42 -2.43 10.35
CA PRO A 151 -19.42 -2.66 11.40
C PRO A 151 -18.89 -4.09 11.44
N ASN A 152 -19.54 -5.04 10.77
CA ASN A 152 -19.11 -6.44 10.71
C ASN A 152 -18.15 -6.73 9.54
N GLY A 153 -17.95 -5.77 8.63
CA GLY A 153 -17.13 -5.93 7.44
C GLY A 153 -17.93 -5.98 6.13
N VAL A 154 -17.19 -5.87 5.02
CA VAL A 154 -17.75 -5.94 3.66
C VAL A 154 -16.82 -6.77 2.78
N LEU A 155 -17.39 -7.75 2.10
CA LEU A 155 -16.70 -8.55 1.09
C LEU A 155 -17.34 -8.31 -0.28
N PHE A 156 -16.55 -7.81 -1.23
CA PHE A 156 -16.91 -7.81 -2.65
C PHE A 156 -16.26 -9.04 -3.30
N GLY A 157 -17.07 -10.00 -3.72
CA GLY A 157 -16.61 -11.23 -4.34
C GLY A 157 -16.11 -11.03 -5.79
N LYS A 158 -15.56 -12.06 -6.38
CA LYS A 158 -14.97 -12.01 -7.72
C LYS A 158 -15.96 -11.58 -8.82
N ASP A 159 -17.22 -11.90 -8.66
CA ASP A 159 -18.29 -11.54 -9.61
C ASP A 159 -18.97 -10.21 -9.26
N ALA A 160 -18.56 -9.54 -8.18
CA ALA A 160 -19.12 -8.26 -7.79
C ALA A 160 -18.79 -7.16 -8.79
N SER A 161 -19.77 -6.33 -9.08
CA SER A 161 -19.63 -5.14 -9.92
C SER A 161 -20.34 -3.97 -9.26
N VAL A 162 -19.59 -2.96 -8.88
CA VAL A 162 -20.10 -1.70 -8.34
C VAL A 162 -19.85 -0.59 -9.35
N SER A 163 -20.92 0.13 -9.72
CA SER A 163 -20.85 1.25 -10.68
C SER A 163 -21.68 2.42 -10.18
N THR A 164 -21.01 3.50 -9.78
CA THR A 164 -21.62 4.68 -9.14
C THR A 164 -20.91 5.96 -9.56
N SER A 165 -21.45 7.12 -9.15
CA SER A 165 -20.74 8.40 -9.25
C SER A 165 -19.72 8.58 -8.13
N GLY A 166 -19.92 7.93 -6.99
CA GLY A 166 -19.04 7.89 -5.84
C GLY A 166 -19.45 6.78 -4.90
N PHE A 167 -18.48 6.12 -4.27
CA PHE A 167 -18.75 4.98 -3.42
C PHE A 167 -17.85 5.00 -2.18
N VAL A 168 -18.46 4.76 -1.02
CA VAL A 168 -17.75 4.56 0.25
C VAL A 168 -18.20 3.25 0.86
N ALA A 169 -17.25 2.39 1.24
CA ALA A 169 -17.50 1.28 2.14
C ALA A 169 -16.69 1.49 3.42
N SER A 170 -17.35 1.41 4.57
CA SER A 170 -16.72 1.66 5.87
C SER A 170 -17.22 0.67 6.91
N THR A 171 -16.30 0.17 7.74
CA THR A 171 -16.65 -0.54 8.98
C THR A 171 -16.91 0.42 10.15
N ARG A 172 -16.53 1.70 9.99
CA ARG A 172 -16.79 2.76 10.96
C ARG A 172 -18.07 3.48 10.63
N ASP A 173 -18.81 3.86 11.65
CA ASP A 173 -20.12 4.48 11.51
C ASP A 173 -20.02 6.01 11.32
N ILE A 174 -21.12 6.58 10.90
CA ILE A 174 -21.35 8.02 10.78
C ILE A 174 -22.72 8.37 11.38
N LYS A 175 -22.80 9.45 12.14
CA LYS A 175 -24.06 9.89 12.71
C LYS A 175 -25.02 10.41 11.61
N ASN A 176 -26.31 10.10 11.74
CA ASN A 176 -27.32 10.55 10.78
C ASN A 176 -27.32 12.07 10.61
N ASP A 177 -27.28 12.82 11.73
CA ASP A 177 -27.29 14.29 11.68
C ASP A 177 -26.06 14.84 10.96
N ASP A 178 -24.88 14.25 11.20
CA ASP A 178 -23.66 14.66 10.51
C ASP A 178 -23.76 14.35 9.00
N PHE A 179 -24.22 13.16 8.62
CA PHE A 179 -24.44 12.80 7.24
C PHE A 179 -25.45 13.72 6.54
N MET A 180 -26.60 13.96 7.15
CA MET A 180 -27.65 14.84 6.59
C MET A 180 -27.17 16.29 6.44
N ASN A 181 -26.25 16.74 7.30
CA ASN A 181 -25.62 18.08 7.25
C ASN A 181 -24.30 18.10 6.45
N ARG A 182 -24.04 17.08 5.67
CA ARG A 182 -22.84 16.95 4.81
C ARG A 182 -21.51 17.00 5.58
N ARG A 183 -21.51 16.55 6.82
CA ARG A 183 -20.31 16.32 7.61
C ARG A 183 -19.98 14.83 7.59
N TYR A 184 -19.05 14.44 6.73
CA TYR A 184 -18.76 13.03 6.46
C TYR A 184 -17.54 12.56 7.25
N THR A 185 -17.73 12.36 8.56
CA THR A 185 -16.72 11.79 9.46
C THR A 185 -17.17 10.39 9.90
N PHE A 186 -16.35 9.41 9.56
CA PHE A 186 -16.54 8.00 9.93
C PHE A 186 -15.65 7.68 11.13
N SER A 187 -16.24 7.25 12.24
CA SER A 187 -15.52 6.88 13.47
C SER A 187 -16.35 5.96 14.35
N GLY A 188 -15.69 5.03 15.04
CA GLY A 188 -16.34 4.11 16.00
C GLY A 188 -17.26 3.07 15.33
N GLY A 189 -17.91 2.28 16.18
CA GLY A 189 -18.94 1.32 15.77
C GLY A 189 -18.46 0.00 15.20
N GLN A 190 -17.20 -0.12 14.79
CA GLN A 190 -16.71 -1.35 14.16
C GLN A 190 -16.55 -2.50 15.18
N LYS A 191 -16.73 -3.72 14.71
CA LYS A 191 -16.37 -4.93 15.44
C LYS A 191 -14.89 -5.26 15.29
N ALA A 192 -14.30 -5.83 16.32
CA ALA A 192 -12.91 -6.28 16.27
C ALA A 192 -12.70 -7.26 15.11
N GLY A 193 -11.66 -7.03 14.32
CA GLY A 193 -11.31 -7.85 13.17
C GLY A 193 -12.17 -7.64 11.92
N ALA A 194 -13.10 -6.68 11.93
CA ALA A 194 -13.87 -6.32 10.73
C ALA A 194 -12.95 -5.73 9.66
N GLU A 195 -13.13 -6.18 8.42
CA GLU A 195 -12.31 -5.79 7.29
C GLU A 195 -13.15 -5.49 6.04
N ILE A 196 -12.55 -4.79 5.10
CA ILE A 196 -13.10 -4.59 3.76
C ILE A 196 -12.19 -5.28 2.76
N VAL A 197 -12.75 -6.20 2.01
CA VAL A 197 -12.04 -6.99 0.99
C VAL A 197 -12.72 -6.80 -0.36
N ASN A 198 -11.95 -6.38 -1.37
CA ASN A 198 -12.41 -6.33 -2.75
C ASN A 198 -11.70 -7.37 -3.61
N GLN A 199 -12.45 -8.27 -4.20
CA GLN A 199 -12.01 -9.23 -5.22
C GLN A 199 -12.68 -8.97 -6.58
N GLY A 200 -13.66 -8.07 -6.63
CA GLY A 200 -14.46 -7.75 -7.80
C GLY A 200 -14.01 -6.47 -8.50
N ALA A 201 -14.97 -5.82 -9.17
CA ALA A 201 -14.76 -4.57 -9.89
C ALA A 201 -15.54 -3.43 -9.26
N LEU A 202 -14.85 -2.43 -8.76
CA LEU A 202 -15.42 -1.19 -8.24
C LEU A 202 -15.07 -0.06 -9.21
N THR A 203 -16.09 0.60 -9.78
CA THR A 203 -15.89 1.62 -10.81
C THR A 203 -16.76 2.84 -10.56
N THR A 204 -16.28 3.99 -11.03
CA THR A 204 -17.06 5.24 -11.03
C THR A 204 -17.08 5.88 -12.40
N ASN A 205 -17.99 6.82 -12.57
CA ASN A 205 -17.95 7.79 -13.66
C ASN A 205 -16.72 8.69 -13.53
N ALA A 206 -16.38 9.40 -14.60
CA ALA A 206 -15.27 10.36 -14.59
C ALA A 206 -15.46 11.39 -13.46
N GLY A 207 -14.38 11.65 -12.70
CA GLY A 207 -14.37 12.56 -11.56
C GLY A 207 -14.94 11.97 -10.27
N GLY A 208 -15.40 10.72 -10.28
CA GLY A 208 -15.93 10.04 -9.11
C GLY A 208 -14.83 9.57 -8.15
N TYR A 209 -15.26 8.97 -7.03
CA TYR A 209 -14.34 8.49 -6.01
C TYR A 209 -14.78 7.15 -5.42
N ILE A 210 -13.80 6.40 -4.91
CA ILE A 210 -14.02 5.20 -4.11
C ILE A 210 -13.16 5.32 -2.85
N VAL A 211 -13.81 5.17 -1.70
CA VAL A 211 -13.15 5.15 -0.38
C VAL A 211 -13.49 3.84 0.31
N LEU A 212 -12.49 3.08 0.68
CA LEU A 212 -12.61 1.90 1.52
C LEU A 212 -11.91 2.17 2.85
N ALA A 213 -12.64 2.13 3.96
CA ALA A 213 -12.15 2.51 5.28
C ALA A 213 -12.46 1.45 6.34
N ALA A 214 -11.42 0.84 6.89
CA ALA A 214 -11.48 -0.18 7.96
C ALA A 214 -10.11 -0.30 8.61
N ASP A 215 -9.99 -1.07 9.69
CA ASP A 215 -8.67 -1.40 10.26
C ASP A 215 -7.83 -2.23 9.29
N LYS A 216 -8.49 -3.07 8.48
CA LYS A 216 -7.86 -3.82 7.40
C LYS A 216 -8.63 -3.63 6.10
N VAL A 217 -7.94 -3.23 5.07
CA VAL A 217 -8.48 -3.05 3.71
C VAL A 217 -7.59 -3.80 2.73
N SER A 218 -8.19 -4.65 1.91
CA SER A 218 -7.47 -5.45 0.92
C SER A 218 -8.14 -5.37 -0.44
N ASN A 219 -7.37 -5.09 -1.48
CA ASN A 219 -7.80 -5.17 -2.87
C ASN A 219 -7.00 -6.21 -3.63
N SER A 220 -7.66 -7.23 -4.14
CA SER A 220 -7.13 -8.19 -5.11
C SER A 220 -7.89 -8.16 -6.44
N GLY A 221 -8.93 -7.35 -6.53
CA GLY A 221 -9.70 -7.09 -7.74
C GLY A 221 -9.26 -5.82 -8.46
N THR A 222 -10.21 -5.09 -8.99
CA THR A 222 -9.98 -3.87 -9.76
C THR A 222 -10.78 -2.71 -9.18
N ILE A 223 -10.13 -1.57 -9.02
CA ILE A 223 -10.75 -0.30 -8.63
C ILE A 223 -10.39 0.74 -9.70
N ARG A 224 -11.40 1.39 -10.28
CA ARG A 224 -11.23 2.40 -11.34
C ARG A 224 -11.99 3.67 -11.03
N THR A 225 -11.27 4.79 -10.93
CA THR A 225 -11.80 6.14 -10.66
C THR A 225 -11.20 7.14 -11.65
N PRO A 226 -11.57 7.08 -12.94
CA PRO A 226 -10.96 7.94 -13.95
C PRO A 226 -11.22 9.42 -13.65
N GLY A 227 -10.16 10.23 -13.64
CA GLY A 227 -10.23 11.66 -13.30
C GLY A 227 -10.63 11.99 -11.87
N GLY A 228 -10.71 10.97 -11.01
CA GLY A 228 -11.18 11.08 -9.64
C GLY A 228 -10.17 10.58 -8.61
N LYS A 229 -10.67 10.02 -7.52
CA LYS A 229 -9.83 9.59 -6.39
C LYS A 229 -10.19 8.20 -5.89
N THR A 230 -9.17 7.38 -5.66
CA THR A 230 -9.28 6.14 -4.88
C THR A 230 -8.53 6.31 -3.56
N VAL A 231 -9.20 5.96 -2.48
CA VAL A 231 -8.64 6.00 -1.12
C VAL A 231 -8.87 4.67 -0.43
N LEU A 232 -7.80 4.04 0.02
CA LEU A 232 -7.86 2.91 0.96
C LEU A 232 -7.24 3.38 2.27
N ALA A 233 -8.00 3.33 3.35
CA ALA A 233 -7.59 3.93 4.62
C ALA A 233 -7.82 3.00 5.82
N ALA A 234 -6.77 2.77 6.59
CA ALA A 234 -6.82 2.15 7.90
C ALA A 234 -6.44 3.19 8.96
N GLY A 235 -7.42 3.72 9.65
CA GLY A 235 -7.28 4.72 10.69
C GLY A 235 -8.51 4.75 11.59
N GLU A 236 -8.40 5.33 12.76
CA GLU A 236 -9.51 5.41 13.71
C GLU A 236 -10.65 6.31 13.21
N ARG A 237 -10.29 7.36 12.48
CA ARG A 237 -11.21 8.35 11.95
C ARG A 237 -10.88 8.72 10.53
N VAL A 238 -11.89 8.72 9.66
CA VAL A 238 -11.79 9.13 8.27
C VAL A 238 -12.80 10.23 8.01
N THR A 239 -12.33 11.41 7.60
CA THR A 239 -13.16 12.56 7.27
C THR A 239 -13.05 12.87 5.78
N LEU A 240 -14.20 12.91 5.11
CA LEU A 240 -14.32 13.22 3.69
C LEU A 240 -14.91 14.61 3.51
N GLN A 241 -14.38 15.37 2.57
CA GLN A 241 -14.99 16.60 2.09
C GLN A 241 -15.43 16.40 0.65
N LEU A 242 -16.73 16.55 0.40
CA LEU A 242 -17.34 16.42 -0.92
C LEU A 242 -17.78 17.79 -1.41
N ASP A 243 -17.49 18.10 -2.66
CA ASP A 243 -17.94 19.30 -3.33
C ASP A 243 -18.37 18.97 -4.76
N ASN A 244 -19.56 19.40 -5.15
CA ASN A 244 -20.16 19.17 -6.47
C ASN A 244 -20.11 17.71 -6.95
N GLY A 245 -20.26 16.75 -6.01
CA GLY A 245 -20.23 15.33 -6.32
C GLY A 245 -18.85 14.70 -6.40
N GLY A 246 -17.78 15.47 -6.21
CA GLY A 246 -16.40 15.01 -6.16
C GLY A 246 -15.82 15.02 -4.76
N LEU A 247 -14.81 14.19 -4.52
CA LEU A 247 -14.04 14.15 -3.28
C LEU A 247 -12.89 15.16 -3.38
N THR A 248 -12.94 16.23 -2.55
CA THR A 248 -11.95 17.31 -2.57
C THR A 248 -10.84 17.12 -1.55
N SER A 249 -11.14 16.52 -0.39
CA SER A 249 -10.11 16.18 0.61
C SER A 249 -10.48 14.97 1.44
N VAL A 250 -9.44 14.30 1.95
CA VAL A 250 -9.53 13.19 2.89
C VAL A 250 -8.57 13.44 4.02
N GLN A 251 -9.04 13.29 5.25
CA GLN A 251 -8.21 13.29 6.45
C GLN A 251 -8.37 11.96 7.17
N VAL A 252 -7.26 11.30 7.46
CA VAL A 252 -7.22 10.06 8.23
C VAL A 252 -6.42 10.32 9.48
N SER A 253 -6.96 9.97 10.64
CA SER A 253 -6.32 10.20 11.94
C SER A 253 -6.64 9.09 12.93
N GLY A 254 -5.79 8.98 13.95
CA GLY A 254 -5.88 7.97 14.99
C GLY A 254 -5.34 6.62 14.57
N ASP A 255 -4.49 6.05 15.40
CA ASP A 255 -3.81 4.80 15.14
C ASP A 255 -4.70 3.63 15.52
N VAL A 256 -4.61 2.54 14.77
CA VAL A 256 -5.37 1.32 15.00
C VAL A 256 -4.47 0.11 15.18
N VAL A 257 -4.89 -0.82 16.01
CA VAL A 257 -4.17 -2.07 16.25
C VAL A 257 -4.28 -2.96 15.02
N ASN A 258 -3.16 -3.52 14.58
CA ASN A 258 -3.08 -4.37 13.39
C ASN A 258 -3.59 -3.70 12.10
N ALA A 259 -3.36 -2.41 11.96
CA ALA A 259 -3.69 -1.70 10.72
C ALA A 259 -3.01 -2.36 9.52
N LEU A 260 -3.78 -2.54 8.45
CA LEU A 260 -3.23 -3.07 7.19
C LEU A 260 -4.02 -2.54 5.99
N VAL A 261 -3.30 -1.99 5.04
CA VAL A 261 -3.81 -1.69 3.70
C VAL A 261 -2.98 -2.48 2.69
N GLU A 262 -3.66 -3.30 1.89
CA GLU A 262 -3.02 -4.11 0.85
C GLU A 262 -3.61 -3.86 -0.53
N ASN A 263 -2.76 -3.76 -1.53
CA ASN A 263 -3.16 -3.85 -2.94
C ASN A 263 -2.36 -4.92 -3.66
N ARG A 264 -3.02 -6.02 -4.01
CA ARG A 264 -2.49 -7.11 -4.84
C ARG A 264 -3.06 -7.09 -6.26
N GLY A 265 -4.10 -6.31 -6.48
CA GLY A 265 -4.79 -6.16 -7.75
C GLY A 265 -4.42 -4.88 -8.48
N LEU A 266 -5.40 -4.28 -9.14
CA LEU A 266 -5.26 -3.04 -9.88
C LEU A 266 -6.07 -1.92 -9.24
N ILE A 267 -5.42 -0.80 -8.97
CA ILE A 267 -6.06 0.49 -8.68
C ILE A 267 -5.67 1.44 -9.80
N SER A 268 -6.65 1.97 -10.53
CA SER A 268 -6.42 2.89 -11.63
C SER A 268 -7.26 4.16 -11.46
N ALA A 269 -6.58 5.29 -11.34
CA ALA A 269 -7.16 6.63 -11.27
C ALA A 269 -6.49 7.51 -12.34
N ARG A 270 -6.67 7.16 -13.61
CA ARG A 270 -6.10 7.95 -14.73
C ARG A 270 -6.56 9.38 -14.65
N ASN A 271 -5.64 10.33 -14.78
CA ASN A 271 -5.86 11.76 -14.58
C ASN A 271 -6.38 12.14 -13.18
N GLY A 272 -6.15 11.30 -12.20
CA GLY A 272 -6.64 11.46 -10.85
C GLY A 272 -5.59 11.17 -9.79
N GLN A 273 -6.06 10.74 -8.63
CA GLN A 273 -5.22 10.55 -7.45
C GLN A 273 -5.53 9.22 -6.75
N VAL A 274 -4.50 8.61 -6.21
CA VAL A 274 -4.61 7.44 -5.34
C VAL A 274 -3.92 7.74 -4.01
N TYR A 275 -4.64 7.51 -2.92
CA TYR A 275 -4.16 7.68 -1.56
C TYR A 275 -4.37 6.38 -0.79
N LEU A 276 -3.29 5.70 -0.42
CA LEU A 276 -3.29 4.52 0.42
C LEU A 276 -2.62 4.87 1.74
N THR A 277 -3.34 4.73 2.85
CA THR A 277 -2.81 5.08 4.17
C THR A 277 -3.19 4.05 5.22
N ALA A 278 -2.24 3.73 6.08
CA ALA A 278 -2.43 2.84 7.22
C ALA A 278 -1.70 3.41 8.44
N LEU A 279 -2.48 3.80 9.44
CA LEU A 279 -1.98 4.35 10.70
C LEU A 279 -2.01 3.24 11.76
N GLY A 280 -0.89 2.54 11.91
CA GLY A 280 -0.77 1.42 12.85
C GLY A 280 -0.27 1.86 14.22
N GLN A 281 -0.85 1.29 15.27
CA GLN A 281 -0.40 1.46 16.64
C GLN A 281 0.65 0.40 16.97
N ASP A 282 1.85 0.82 17.40
CA ASP A 282 2.93 -0.05 17.89
C ASP A 282 3.28 -1.22 16.93
N MET A 283 3.24 -0.95 15.63
CA MET A 283 3.44 -1.98 14.61
C MET A 283 4.90 -2.45 14.50
N LEU A 284 5.85 -1.70 15.07
CA LEU A 284 7.28 -1.99 15.00
C LEU A 284 7.75 -2.20 13.55
N MET A 285 8.19 -3.42 13.23
CA MET A 285 8.61 -3.81 11.87
C MET A 285 7.54 -4.61 11.10
N ASN A 286 6.31 -4.69 11.62
CA ASN A 286 5.21 -5.31 10.89
C ASN A 286 4.78 -4.43 9.72
N THR A 287 4.37 -5.07 8.64
CA THR A 287 3.87 -4.36 7.47
C THR A 287 2.50 -3.75 7.75
N VAL A 288 2.37 -2.44 7.55
CA VAL A 288 1.10 -1.70 7.64
C VAL A 288 0.51 -1.41 6.28
N LEU A 289 1.36 -1.26 5.26
CA LEU A 289 0.93 -0.99 3.90
C LEU A 289 1.74 -1.87 2.94
N ASN A 290 1.04 -2.68 2.15
CA ASN A 290 1.64 -3.63 1.22
C ASN A 290 1.09 -3.43 -0.19
N VAL A 291 1.94 -3.11 -1.12
CA VAL A 291 1.60 -2.99 -2.53
C VAL A 291 2.43 -3.98 -3.33
N SER A 292 1.81 -5.09 -3.72
CA SER A 292 2.39 -6.09 -4.64
C SER A 292 1.73 -6.07 -6.02
N GLY A 293 0.59 -5.41 -6.16
CA GLY A 293 -0.11 -5.19 -7.41
C GLY A 293 0.29 -3.88 -8.10
N VAL A 294 -0.65 -3.29 -8.82
CA VAL A 294 -0.45 -2.08 -9.61
C VAL A 294 -1.31 -0.94 -9.09
N VAL A 295 -0.69 0.22 -8.90
CA VAL A 295 -1.36 1.50 -8.66
C VAL A 295 -1.01 2.43 -9.82
N GLU A 296 -2.01 2.87 -10.55
CA GLU A 296 -1.88 3.73 -11.74
C GLU A 296 -2.65 5.04 -11.53
N ALA A 297 -1.96 6.15 -11.67
CA ALA A 297 -2.53 7.48 -11.73
C ALA A 297 -1.87 8.28 -12.88
N SER A 298 -1.82 7.66 -14.06
CA SER A 298 -1.18 8.26 -15.23
C SER A 298 -1.94 9.48 -15.70
N GLY A 299 -1.22 10.57 -15.98
CA GLY A 299 -1.78 11.81 -16.46
C GLY A 299 -1.94 11.87 -17.99
N MET A 300 -2.66 12.88 -18.48
CA MET A 300 -2.77 13.20 -19.88
C MET A 300 -2.75 14.72 -20.09
N HIS A 301 -1.84 15.19 -20.94
CA HIS A 301 -1.57 16.60 -21.18
C HIS A 301 -1.13 17.35 -19.91
N ARG A 302 -1.95 18.28 -19.42
CA ARG A 302 -1.65 19.10 -18.23
C ARG A 302 -2.18 18.51 -16.92
N GLN A 303 -2.86 17.39 -16.98
CA GLN A 303 -3.37 16.71 -15.77
C GLN A 303 -2.35 15.69 -15.30
N ASP A 304 -1.68 16.01 -14.21
CA ASP A 304 -0.68 15.15 -13.58
C ASP A 304 -1.35 14.21 -12.59
N GLY A 305 -0.99 12.92 -12.64
CA GLY A 305 -1.43 11.93 -11.66
C GLY A 305 -0.68 12.12 -10.33
N ASN A 306 -1.30 11.69 -9.25
CA ASN A 306 -0.71 11.73 -7.91
C ASN A 306 -0.99 10.43 -7.16
N ILE A 307 0.07 9.82 -6.63
CA ILE A 307 0.00 8.63 -5.78
C ILE A 307 0.67 8.93 -4.46
N VAL A 308 -0.04 8.71 -3.36
CA VAL A 308 0.51 8.80 -2.01
C VAL A 308 0.31 7.50 -1.26
N LEU A 309 1.41 6.92 -0.78
CA LEU A 309 1.42 5.85 0.19
C LEU A 309 1.90 6.41 1.53
N ASP A 310 1.08 6.28 2.58
CA ASP A 310 1.41 6.78 3.91
C ASP A 310 1.20 5.68 4.96
N GLY A 311 2.30 5.17 5.50
CA GLY A 311 2.31 4.16 6.55
C GLY A 311 2.27 4.71 7.99
N GLY A 312 2.08 6.02 8.16
CA GLY A 312 2.04 6.63 9.50
C GLY A 312 3.37 6.58 10.26
N ASP A 313 3.29 6.57 11.57
CA ASP A 313 4.44 6.67 12.48
C ASP A 313 4.95 5.33 12.99
N SER A 314 4.41 4.21 12.50
CA SER A 314 4.77 2.88 12.98
C SER A 314 4.62 1.83 11.88
N GLY A 315 5.54 0.87 11.83
CA GLY A 315 5.50 -0.24 10.89
C GLY A 315 6.26 0.00 9.60
N VAL A 316 5.99 -0.84 8.61
CA VAL A 316 6.71 -0.86 7.33
C VAL A 316 5.74 -0.66 6.16
N VAL A 317 6.09 0.24 5.26
CA VAL A 317 5.52 0.34 3.91
C VAL A 317 6.32 -0.57 3.00
N HIS A 318 5.71 -1.64 2.52
CA HIS A 318 6.34 -2.63 1.66
C HIS A 318 5.80 -2.53 0.23
N LEU A 319 6.67 -2.19 -0.70
CA LEU A 319 6.38 -2.14 -2.12
C LEU A 319 7.18 -3.23 -2.84
N SER A 320 6.47 -4.15 -3.49
CA SER A 320 7.03 -5.14 -4.43
C SER A 320 6.39 -5.07 -5.82
N GLY A 321 5.34 -4.28 -5.97
CA GLY A 321 4.59 -4.07 -7.20
C GLY A 321 4.97 -2.77 -7.92
N THR A 322 3.99 -2.17 -8.61
CA THR A 322 4.18 -1.02 -9.49
C THR A 322 3.35 0.18 -9.04
N LEU A 323 4.00 1.34 -8.94
CA LEU A 323 3.36 2.65 -8.85
C LEU A 323 3.66 3.42 -10.13
N GLN A 324 2.63 3.86 -10.83
CA GLN A 324 2.77 4.47 -12.15
C GLN A 324 2.01 5.80 -12.22
N ALA A 325 2.75 6.90 -12.33
CA ALA A 325 2.24 8.25 -12.49
C ALA A 325 2.83 8.92 -13.75
N ASP A 326 2.88 8.19 -14.85
CA ASP A 326 3.45 8.66 -16.12
C ASP A 326 2.49 9.61 -16.84
N ASN A 327 3.04 10.44 -17.74
CA ASN A 327 2.27 11.30 -18.62
C ASN A 327 2.96 11.38 -19.99
N ALA A 328 2.51 10.57 -20.94
CA ALA A 328 3.15 10.45 -22.25
C ALA A 328 3.09 11.76 -23.07
N SER A 329 2.14 12.65 -22.82
CA SER A 329 1.92 13.90 -23.57
C SER A 329 2.23 15.17 -22.77
N GLY A 330 2.58 15.04 -21.50
CA GLY A 330 2.87 16.15 -20.61
C GLY A 330 4.04 15.86 -19.68
N GLN A 331 4.03 16.54 -18.56
CA GLN A 331 4.99 16.32 -17.48
C GLN A 331 4.54 15.12 -16.64
N GLY A 332 5.48 14.28 -16.20
CA GLY A 332 5.23 13.17 -15.28
C GLY A 332 4.58 13.64 -13.97
N GLY A 333 3.83 12.75 -13.34
CA GLY A 333 3.11 13.04 -12.11
C GLY A 333 4.00 13.01 -10.87
N LYS A 334 3.36 12.84 -9.71
CA LYS A 334 4.04 12.83 -8.41
C LYS A 334 3.71 11.57 -7.64
N VAL A 335 4.74 10.94 -7.09
CA VAL A 335 4.62 9.79 -6.19
C VAL A 335 5.32 10.11 -4.88
N VAL A 336 4.60 9.95 -3.77
CA VAL A 336 5.14 10.08 -2.42
C VAL A 336 4.93 8.76 -1.69
N VAL A 337 6.02 8.20 -1.17
CA VAL A 337 5.99 7.05 -0.27
C VAL A 337 6.59 7.50 1.05
N GLN A 338 5.76 7.56 2.07
CA GLN A 338 6.16 8.03 3.40
C GLN A 338 5.69 7.06 4.49
N GLY A 339 6.32 7.11 5.64
CA GLY A 339 6.06 6.25 6.78
C GLY A 339 7.29 6.10 7.64
N GLN A 340 7.18 5.31 8.72
CA GLN A 340 8.30 5.10 9.63
C GLN A 340 9.44 4.31 8.98
N ASN A 341 9.12 3.21 8.30
CA ASN A 341 10.08 2.38 7.59
C ASN A 341 9.55 2.05 6.20
N ILE A 342 10.41 2.08 5.19
CA ILE A 342 10.02 1.86 3.80
C ILE A 342 10.95 0.81 3.18
N LEU A 343 10.35 -0.20 2.57
CA LEU A 343 11.04 -1.23 1.81
C LEU A 343 10.55 -1.24 0.35
N LEU A 344 11.44 -0.87 -0.56
CA LEU A 344 11.28 -1.09 -2.00
C LEU A 344 11.96 -2.42 -2.35
N ASP A 345 11.15 -3.46 -2.50
CA ASP A 345 11.64 -4.82 -2.69
C ASP A 345 12.08 -5.08 -4.14
N LYS A 346 12.77 -6.19 -4.34
CA LYS A 346 13.17 -6.64 -5.67
C LYS A 346 11.96 -6.75 -6.61
N GLY A 347 12.10 -6.17 -7.79
CA GLY A 347 11.02 -6.16 -8.80
C GLY A 347 10.03 -5.00 -8.65
N SER A 348 10.12 -4.20 -7.59
CA SER A 348 9.31 -2.99 -7.47
C SER A 348 9.69 -1.96 -8.53
N SER A 349 8.69 -1.23 -9.02
CA SER A 349 8.86 -0.20 -10.06
C SER A 349 8.01 1.01 -9.72
N ILE A 350 8.65 2.17 -9.64
CA ILE A 350 7.98 3.46 -9.48
C ILE A 350 8.33 4.31 -10.68
N THR A 351 7.33 4.74 -11.43
CA THR A 351 7.52 5.57 -12.61
C THR A 351 6.69 6.85 -12.54
N ALA A 352 7.32 7.95 -12.89
CA ALA A 352 6.70 9.24 -13.11
C ALA A 352 7.39 9.91 -14.31
N THR A 353 7.44 9.19 -15.43
CA THR A 353 8.03 9.66 -16.68
C THR A 353 7.09 10.63 -17.38
N GLY A 354 7.63 11.52 -18.17
CA GLY A 354 6.81 12.46 -18.92
C GLY A 354 7.35 12.74 -20.33
N GLY A 355 6.44 12.90 -21.30
CA GLY A 355 6.79 13.24 -22.67
C GLY A 355 7.38 14.65 -22.80
N GLN A 356 7.03 15.56 -21.90
CA GLN A 356 7.46 16.95 -21.87
C GLN A 356 8.28 17.32 -20.63
N GLY A 357 8.67 16.35 -19.84
CA GLY A 357 9.45 16.52 -18.62
C GLY A 357 9.17 15.41 -17.63
N GLY A 358 10.17 15.00 -16.86
CA GLY A 358 10.01 14.02 -15.79
C GLY A 358 9.23 14.55 -14.60
N GLY A 359 8.60 13.66 -13.86
CA GLY A 359 7.84 13.97 -12.65
C GLY A 359 8.68 13.97 -11.39
N GLU A 360 8.06 13.65 -10.27
CA GLU A 360 8.67 13.68 -8.95
C GLU A 360 8.36 12.40 -8.19
N VAL A 361 9.38 11.83 -7.55
CA VAL A 361 9.26 10.66 -6.67
C VAL A 361 10.00 10.95 -5.37
N TYR A 362 9.29 10.91 -4.25
CA TYR A 362 9.85 11.12 -2.92
C TYR A 362 9.62 9.87 -2.05
N ILE A 363 10.72 9.26 -1.61
CA ILE A 363 10.70 8.07 -0.77
C ILE A 363 11.34 8.41 0.57
N GLY A 364 10.53 8.47 1.62
CA GLY A 364 10.98 8.69 3.00
C GLY A 364 11.36 10.12 3.34
N GLY A 365 11.08 11.08 2.46
CA GLY A 365 11.32 12.50 2.69
C GLY A 365 11.46 13.30 1.40
N GLY A 366 11.41 14.62 1.52
CA GLY A 366 11.73 15.54 0.45
C GLY A 366 13.22 15.80 0.32
N TRP A 367 13.61 16.71 -0.58
CA TRP A 367 14.99 17.06 -0.84
C TRP A 367 15.71 17.48 0.43
N GLN A 368 16.78 16.77 0.78
CA GLN A 368 17.56 16.94 2.02
C GLN A 368 16.72 16.83 3.30
N GLY A 369 15.58 16.12 3.25
CA GLY A 369 14.66 15.99 4.39
C GLY A 369 13.99 17.28 4.84
N LYS A 370 14.04 18.35 4.04
CA LYS A 370 13.61 19.71 4.42
C LYS A 370 12.15 20.03 4.08
N ASP A 371 11.45 19.17 3.35
CA ASP A 371 10.05 19.37 3.01
C ASP A 371 9.16 18.85 4.15
N SER A 372 8.61 19.76 4.93
CA SER A 372 7.75 19.43 6.08
C SER A 372 6.39 18.81 5.68
N SER A 373 6.01 18.88 4.40
CA SER A 373 4.79 18.24 3.90
C SER A 373 4.95 16.73 3.67
N ILE A 374 6.20 16.24 3.64
CA ILE A 374 6.54 14.83 3.46
C ILE A 374 7.18 14.33 4.76
N ARG A 375 6.59 13.30 5.37
CA ARG A 375 7.12 12.69 6.58
C ARG A 375 8.50 12.10 6.34
N ASN A 376 9.47 12.42 7.19
CA ASN A 376 10.78 11.80 7.16
C ASN A 376 10.71 10.39 7.75
N ALA A 377 11.17 9.39 6.99
CA ALA A 377 11.26 8.02 7.44
C ALA A 377 12.47 7.82 8.36
N ASP A 378 12.37 6.86 9.28
CA ASP A 378 13.53 6.40 10.05
C ASP A 378 14.47 5.58 9.16
N LYS A 379 13.92 4.63 8.39
CA LYS A 379 14.70 3.75 7.51
C LYS A 379 14.09 3.65 6.12
N VAL A 380 14.95 3.67 5.11
CA VAL A 380 14.60 3.41 3.71
C VAL A 380 15.54 2.37 3.13
N VAL A 381 14.98 1.31 2.59
CA VAL A 381 15.74 0.25 1.91
C VAL A 381 15.22 0.11 0.49
N MET A 382 16.10 0.25 -0.49
CA MET A 382 15.82 -0.03 -1.90
C MET A 382 16.74 -1.17 -2.34
N LYS A 383 16.14 -2.36 -2.53
CA LYS A 383 16.88 -3.57 -2.93
C LYS A 383 17.37 -3.50 -4.37
N ASP A 384 18.38 -4.31 -4.65
CA ASP A 384 18.77 -4.60 -6.03
C ASP A 384 17.57 -5.15 -6.83
N GLY A 385 17.40 -4.66 -8.06
CA GLY A 385 16.25 -4.97 -8.90
C GLY A 385 15.01 -4.11 -8.66
N ALA A 386 15.00 -3.22 -7.67
CA ALA A 386 14.02 -2.15 -7.53
C ALA A 386 14.38 -0.96 -8.43
N ARG A 387 13.38 -0.31 -9.02
CA ARG A 387 13.59 0.77 -10.00
C ARG A 387 12.71 1.98 -9.74
N ILE A 388 13.29 3.16 -9.95
CA ILE A 388 12.60 4.44 -9.99
C ILE A 388 12.96 5.14 -11.29
N ASP A 389 11.97 5.66 -12.02
CA ASP A 389 12.19 6.38 -13.26
C ASP A 389 11.35 7.66 -13.31
N VAL A 390 12.03 8.80 -13.31
CA VAL A 390 11.46 10.15 -13.45
C VAL A 390 12.00 10.84 -14.70
N SER A 391 12.36 10.09 -15.72
CA SER A 391 12.94 10.66 -16.96
C SER A 391 11.90 11.41 -17.79
N ALA A 392 12.39 12.42 -18.52
CA ALA A 392 11.68 12.93 -19.69
C ALA A 392 11.91 11.96 -20.86
N THR A 393 10.85 11.66 -21.62
CA THR A 393 10.97 10.68 -22.71
C THR A 393 11.22 11.32 -24.07
N GLN A 394 10.59 12.45 -24.37
CA GLN A 394 10.73 13.12 -25.67
C GLN A 394 11.44 14.46 -25.54
N GLN A 395 10.90 15.35 -24.74
CA GLN A 395 11.37 16.71 -24.56
C GLN A 395 11.34 17.08 -23.08
N GLY A 396 12.19 18.02 -22.67
CA GLY A 396 12.20 18.55 -21.31
C GLY A 396 13.23 17.90 -20.40
N ASN A 397 13.33 18.41 -19.20
CA ASN A 397 14.32 17.95 -18.23
C ASN A 397 13.88 16.63 -17.55
N GLY A 398 14.83 15.83 -17.13
CA GLY A 398 14.59 14.77 -16.17
C GLY A 398 14.01 15.33 -14.88
N GLY A 399 13.22 14.50 -14.18
CA GLY A 399 12.53 14.91 -12.96
C GLY A 399 13.40 14.83 -11.71
N THR A 400 12.74 14.75 -10.56
CA THR A 400 13.37 14.66 -9.24
C THR A 400 13.02 13.34 -8.57
N ALA A 401 14.02 12.63 -8.05
CA ALA A 401 13.85 11.44 -7.24
C ALA A 401 14.67 11.56 -5.95
N VAL A 402 14.03 11.27 -4.82
CA VAL A 402 14.65 11.36 -3.50
C VAL A 402 14.42 10.08 -2.72
N LEU A 403 15.52 9.53 -2.16
CA LEU A 403 15.50 8.57 -1.08
C LEU A 403 16.14 9.25 0.14
N TRP A 404 15.34 9.37 1.20
CA TRP A 404 15.76 10.05 2.44
C TRP A 404 15.36 9.28 3.68
N SER A 405 16.22 9.28 4.69
CA SER A 405 15.91 8.74 6.01
C SER A 405 16.65 9.49 7.12
N GLU A 406 16.13 9.42 8.33
CA GLU A 406 16.79 9.95 9.52
C GLU A 406 17.93 9.05 9.99
N SER A 407 17.71 7.73 10.02
CA SER A 407 18.68 6.80 10.62
C SER A 407 19.46 5.98 9.60
N PHE A 408 18.80 5.43 8.61
CA PHE A 408 19.44 4.49 7.69
C PHE A 408 18.79 4.45 6.30
N THR A 409 19.60 4.64 5.27
CA THR A 409 19.25 4.37 3.87
C THR A 409 20.18 3.34 3.27
N ASN A 410 19.60 2.26 2.73
CA ASN A 410 20.30 1.28 1.91
C ASN A 410 19.82 1.41 0.46
N PHE A 411 20.69 1.91 -0.41
CA PHE A 411 20.40 2.12 -1.83
C PHE A 411 21.18 1.14 -2.69
N ARG A 412 20.50 0.20 -3.34
CA ARG A 412 21.07 -0.80 -4.25
C ARG A 412 20.33 -0.92 -5.58
N GLY A 413 19.20 -0.26 -5.72
CA GLY A 413 18.41 -0.27 -6.93
C GLY A 413 18.94 0.66 -8.01
N GLN A 414 18.04 1.00 -8.94
CA GLN A 414 18.33 1.87 -10.07
C GLN A 414 17.38 3.07 -10.07
N VAL A 415 17.92 4.26 -10.24
CA VAL A 415 17.16 5.50 -10.38
C VAL A 415 17.54 6.18 -11.70
N SER A 416 16.53 6.51 -12.51
CA SER A 416 16.71 7.23 -13.77
C SER A 416 15.99 8.58 -13.71
N ALA A 417 16.70 9.63 -14.12
CA ALA A 417 16.19 10.99 -14.24
C ALA A 417 16.77 11.66 -15.49
N LYS A 418 16.63 10.99 -16.64
CA LYS A 418 17.25 11.41 -17.90
C LYS A 418 16.49 12.57 -18.54
N GLY A 419 17.23 13.45 -19.22
CA GLY A 419 16.65 14.45 -20.12
C GLY A 419 16.03 13.81 -21.36
N GLY A 420 15.10 14.52 -22.01
CA GLY A 420 14.38 14.02 -23.17
C GLY A 420 15.26 13.75 -24.38
N GLU A 421 14.84 12.82 -25.21
CA GLU A 421 15.55 12.39 -26.43
C GLU A 421 15.86 13.56 -27.38
N ASN A 422 14.94 14.52 -27.48
CA ASN A 422 14.99 15.66 -28.39
C ASN A 422 15.53 16.95 -27.76
N GLY A 423 15.71 16.98 -26.46
CA GLY A 423 16.23 18.12 -25.70
C GLY A 423 15.80 18.10 -24.24
N GLY A 424 16.58 18.77 -23.43
CA GLY A 424 16.40 18.86 -21.98
C GLY A 424 17.63 18.41 -21.21
N ASN A 425 17.76 18.87 -19.99
CA ASN A 425 18.84 18.49 -19.08
C ASN A 425 18.49 17.20 -18.32
N GLY A 426 19.50 16.54 -17.78
CA GLY A 426 19.30 15.51 -16.76
C GLY A 426 18.65 16.09 -15.51
N GLY A 427 17.95 15.26 -14.75
CA GLY A 427 17.22 15.65 -13.55
C GLY A 427 18.08 15.65 -12.29
N GLN A 428 17.41 15.62 -11.14
CA GLN A 428 18.04 15.65 -9.81
C GLN A 428 17.68 14.41 -9.04
N VAL A 429 18.68 13.71 -8.55
CA VAL A 429 18.50 12.52 -7.72
C VAL A 429 19.27 12.68 -6.42
N GLU A 430 18.61 12.36 -5.32
CA GLU A 430 19.25 12.31 -4.01
C GLU A 430 19.08 10.91 -3.41
N THR A 431 20.17 10.33 -2.94
CA THR A 431 20.16 9.14 -2.09
C THR A 431 20.96 9.48 -0.84
N SER A 432 20.27 9.76 0.25
CA SER A 432 20.86 10.31 1.45
C SER A 432 20.28 9.68 2.71
N SER A 433 20.96 9.85 3.81
CA SER A 433 20.49 9.60 5.16
C SER A 433 21.13 10.60 6.09
N HIS A 434 20.34 11.12 7.03
CA HIS A 434 20.91 11.91 8.11
C HIS A 434 21.91 11.08 8.95
N GLY A 435 21.62 9.80 9.17
CA GLY A 435 22.49 8.85 9.88
C GLY A 435 23.43 8.09 8.94
N ASN A 436 23.11 6.85 8.66
CA ASN A 436 23.95 5.92 7.89
C ASN A 436 23.42 5.73 6.47
N LEU A 437 24.26 6.01 5.48
CA LEU A 437 23.97 5.79 4.06
C LEU A 437 24.86 4.67 3.51
N GLN A 438 24.24 3.65 2.91
CA GLN A 438 24.93 2.61 2.16
C GLN A 438 24.50 2.71 0.69
N ALA A 439 25.32 3.33 -0.15
CA ALA A 439 24.98 3.67 -1.54
C ALA A 439 25.81 2.83 -2.52
N PHE A 440 25.20 1.77 -3.05
CA PHE A 440 25.82 0.81 -3.98
C PHE A 440 24.96 0.59 -5.23
N GLY A 441 23.90 1.34 -5.39
CA GLY A 441 23.04 1.32 -6.57
C GLY A 441 23.56 2.21 -7.71
N SER A 442 22.74 2.38 -8.73
CA SER A 442 23.05 3.20 -9.89
C SER A 442 22.06 4.33 -10.10
N VAL A 443 22.54 5.48 -10.56
CA VAL A 443 21.77 6.68 -10.83
C VAL A 443 22.11 7.23 -12.20
N SER A 444 21.16 7.28 -13.13
CA SER A 444 21.38 7.87 -14.43
C SER A 444 20.57 9.16 -14.57
N ALA A 445 21.24 10.30 -14.54
CA ALA A 445 20.68 11.62 -14.80
C ALA A 445 21.34 12.28 -16.02
N SER A 446 21.61 11.49 -17.05
CA SER A 446 22.24 11.94 -18.28
C SER A 446 21.28 12.75 -19.18
N ALA A 447 21.84 13.47 -20.13
CA ALA A 447 21.08 14.18 -21.16
C ALA A 447 21.74 14.00 -22.52
N LYS A 448 20.97 13.61 -23.54
CA LYS A 448 21.48 13.47 -24.91
C LYS A 448 21.78 14.83 -25.56
N LYS A 449 20.96 15.83 -25.27
CA LYS A 449 21.01 17.17 -25.88
C LYS A 449 20.86 18.27 -24.84
N GLY A 450 21.51 18.10 -23.69
CA GLY A 450 21.45 19.05 -22.60
C GLY A 450 22.61 18.87 -21.63
N LYS A 451 22.52 19.54 -20.51
CA LYS A 451 23.50 19.40 -19.42
C LYS A 451 23.21 18.14 -18.61
N ALA A 452 24.28 17.52 -18.10
CA ALA A 452 24.17 16.45 -17.12
C ALA A 452 23.30 16.88 -15.93
N GLY A 453 22.46 15.97 -15.43
CA GLY A 453 21.82 16.13 -14.14
C GLY A 453 22.76 15.77 -13.00
N ASN A 454 22.24 15.71 -11.78
CA ASN A 454 23.05 15.54 -10.59
C ASN A 454 22.54 14.41 -9.69
N TRP A 455 23.49 13.65 -9.16
CA TRP A 455 23.27 12.71 -8.07
C TRP A 455 23.90 13.26 -6.80
N LEU A 456 23.06 13.52 -5.79
CA LEU A 456 23.47 14.02 -4.47
C LEU A 456 23.49 12.89 -3.46
N LEU A 457 24.60 12.83 -2.70
CA LEU A 457 24.76 12.00 -1.51
C LEU A 457 25.14 12.92 -0.35
N ASP A 458 24.31 12.96 0.69
CA ASP A 458 24.46 13.93 1.80
C ASP A 458 24.20 13.29 3.18
N PRO A 459 25.11 12.40 3.66
CA PRO A 459 25.10 11.90 5.05
C PRO A 459 25.93 12.79 5.98
N LEU A 460 26.12 12.33 7.25
CA LEU A 460 27.02 12.99 8.22
C LEU A 460 28.48 12.86 7.81
N ASP A 461 29.06 11.66 7.89
CA ASP A 461 30.37 11.31 7.35
C ASP A 461 30.19 10.30 6.22
N ILE A 462 31.07 10.30 5.23
CA ILE A 462 31.02 9.33 4.14
C ILE A 462 32.40 8.89 3.70
N THR A 463 32.55 7.60 3.41
CA THR A 463 33.74 7.02 2.80
C THR A 463 33.40 6.51 1.40
N ILE A 464 34.18 6.92 0.41
CA ILE A 464 34.16 6.34 -0.93
C ILE A 464 35.04 5.10 -0.92
N VAL A 465 34.41 3.93 -1.05
CA VAL A 465 35.07 2.62 -0.90
C VAL A 465 35.20 1.90 -2.23
N ASN A 466 36.11 0.93 -2.30
CA ASN A 466 36.33 0.12 -3.48
C ASN A 466 35.28 -1.00 -3.57
N GLY A 467 34.40 -0.90 -4.51
CA GLY A 467 33.56 -1.92 -5.14
C GLY A 467 32.51 -2.63 -4.28
N ALA A 468 32.88 -3.62 -3.54
CA ALA A 468 31.91 -4.60 -3.06
C ALA A 468 31.16 -4.18 -1.79
N ASP A 469 29.87 -4.43 -1.82
CA ASP A 469 28.97 -4.18 -0.72
C ASP A 469 28.86 -5.39 0.23
N ASN A 470 29.31 -5.21 1.45
CA ASN A 470 29.15 -6.16 2.55
C ASN A 470 28.65 -5.48 3.83
N ALA A 471 28.15 -4.26 3.73
CA ALA A 471 27.87 -3.40 4.88
C ALA A 471 26.44 -3.47 5.41
N VAL A 472 25.63 -4.40 4.93
CA VAL A 472 24.24 -4.55 5.37
C VAL A 472 23.93 -6.01 5.68
N THR A 473 23.37 -6.25 6.85
CA THR A 473 22.82 -7.55 7.21
C THR A 473 21.32 -7.54 7.00
N GLU A 474 20.83 -8.49 6.23
CA GLU A 474 19.41 -8.79 6.08
C GLU A 474 19.05 -9.91 7.06
N THR A 475 18.12 -9.64 7.96
CA THR A 475 17.59 -10.64 8.89
C THR A 475 16.12 -10.85 8.61
N ASN A 476 15.77 -12.07 8.24
CA ASN A 476 14.38 -12.46 8.03
C ASN A 476 13.78 -12.98 9.34
N ASP A 477 12.77 -12.26 9.84
CA ASP A 477 11.95 -12.77 10.93
C ASP A 477 10.77 -13.55 10.35
N THR A 478 10.91 -14.86 10.33
CA THR A 478 9.87 -15.78 9.84
C THR A 478 8.82 -16.13 10.91
N LEU A 479 9.02 -15.67 12.15
CA LEU A 479 8.11 -15.95 13.26
C LEU A 479 7.00 -14.91 13.37
N SER A 480 7.19 -13.74 12.79
CA SER A 480 6.16 -12.68 12.72
C SER A 480 5.15 -12.97 11.62
N GLN A 481 3.90 -12.60 11.84
CA GLN A 481 2.84 -12.71 10.86
C GLN A 481 2.28 -11.32 10.52
N PRO A 482 2.47 -10.81 9.31
CA PRO A 482 3.28 -11.39 8.23
C PRO A 482 4.79 -11.39 8.53
N PRO A 483 5.55 -12.30 7.93
CA PRO A 483 7.01 -12.29 8.05
C PRO A 483 7.58 -10.95 7.61
N HIS A 484 8.52 -10.42 8.33
CA HIS A 484 9.18 -9.17 7.97
C HIS A 484 10.70 -9.33 7.91
N THR A 485 11.33 -8.48 7.12
CA THR A 485 12.77 -8.45 6.95
C THR A 485 13.32 -7.19 7.59
N GLN A 486 14.30 -7.36 8.45
CA GLN A 486 15.07 -6.24 9.03
C GLN A 486 16.36 -6.05 8.26
N PHE A 487 16.71 -4.80 8.02
CA PHE A 487 17.98 -4.40 7.42
C PHE A 487 18.77 -3.58 8.43
N THR A 488 19.98 -4.02 8.72
CA THR A 488 20.85 -3.35 9.67
C THR A 488 22.20 -3.08 9.01
N PRO A 489 22.71 -1.84 9.05
CA PRO A 489 24.06 -1.56 8.55
C PRO A 489 25.07 -2.28 9.42
N THR A 490 26.04 -2.94 8.80
CA THR A 490 27.17 -3.55 9.49
C THR A 490 28.39 -2.64 9.50
N ALA A 491 28.44 -1.65 8.61
CA ALA A 491 29.42 -0.58 8.65
C ALA A 491 28.97 0.52 9.63
N THR A 492 29.89 1.04 10.41
CA THR A 492 29.64 2.10 11.41
C THR A 492 29.46 3.48 10.80
N GLY A 493 29.89 3.69 9.56
CA GLY A 493 29.80 4.94 8.82
C GLY A 493 29.16 4.76 7.46
N SER A 494 28.75 5.87 6.86
CA SER A 494 28.19 5.88 5.51
C SER A 494 29.25 5.52 4.48
N GLN A 495 28.83 4.80 3.44
CA GLN A 495 29.69 4.36 2.35
C GLN A 495 29.01 4.57 1.00
N VAL A 496 29.81 4.88 -0.01
CA VAL A 496 29.42 4.84 -1.42
C VAL A 496 30.47 4.10 -2.24
N SER A 497 30.04 3.29 -3.19
CA SER A 497 30.94 2.58 -4.09
C SER A 497 31.58 3.53 -5.10
N ASN A 498 32.92 3.49 -5.25
CA ASN A 498 33.61 4.20 -6.32
C ASN A 498 33.14 3.70 -7.70
N THR A 499 32.80 2.42 -7.84
CA THR A 499 32.27 1.86 -9.08
C THR A 499 30.98 2.57 -9.47
N SER A 500 30.03 2.73 -8.53
CA SER A 500 28.80 3.48 -8.78
C SER A 500 29.07 4.92 -9.22
N ILE A 501 30.01 5.61 -8.57
CA ILE A 501 30.39 6.97 -8.95
C ILE A 501 31.01 6.99 -10.35
N ASN A 502 31.99 6.12 -10.62
CA ASN A 502 32.70 6.08 -11.89
C ASN A 502 31.79 5.77 -13.07
N ASP A 503 30.90 4.80 -12.89
CA ASP A 503 29.94 4.41 -13.93
C ASP A 503 29.03 5.59 -14.28
N GLU A 504 28.51 6.30 -13.28
CA GLU A 504 27.60 7.42 -13.52
C GLU A 504 28.32 8.65 -14.11
N LEU A 505 29.54 8.96 -13.69
CA LEU A 505 30.36 9.99 -14.30
C LEU A 505 30.63 9.67 -15.79
N ASN A 506 30.92 8.40 -16.10
CA ASN A 506 31.16 7.95 -17.47
C ASN A 506 29.89 7.91 -18.33
N ASN A 507 28.74 7.74 -17.70
CA ASN A 507 27.43 7.75 -18.36
C ASN A 507 26.79 9.15 -18.45
N GLY A 508 27.52 10.21 -18.06
CA GLY A 508 27.08 11.59 -18.22
C GLY A 508 26.18 12.10 -17.09
N THR A 509 26.34 11.59 -15.88
CA THR A 509 25.71 12.11 -14.66
C THR A 509 26.76 12.84 -13.83
N SER A 510 26.43 14.02 -13.30
CA SER A 510 27.25 14.69 -12.29
C SER A 510 26.99 14.07 -10.92
N VAL A 511 28.04 13.89 -10.12
CA VAL A 511 27.93 13.33 -8.76
C VAL A 511 28.40 14.38 -7.76
N THR A 512 27.59 14.64 -6.74
CA THR A 512 27.90 15.55 -5.65
C THR A 512 27.87 14.78 -4.33
N VAL A 513 28.96 14.82 -3.60
CA VAL A 513 29.05 14.25 -2.25
C VAL A 513 29.17 15.42 -1.27
N LEU A 514 28.22 15.51 -0.35
CA LEU A 514 28.18 16.52 0.70
C LEU A 514 28.11 15.85 2.07
N THR A 515 28.41 16.63 3.08
CA THR A 515 28.29 16.27 4.50
C THR A 515 27.72 17.46 5.26
N SER A 516 26.62 18.00 4.76
CA SER A 516 26.01 19.24 5.28
C SER A 516 25.11 19.03 6.49
N SER A 517 24.89 17.78 6.89
CA SER A 517 24.04 17.47 8.03
C SER A 517 24.71 17.89 9.34
N THR A 518 24.32 19.04 9.86
CA THR A 518 24.80 19.58 11.12
C THR A 518 23.85 19.21 12.27
N THR A 519 23.84 17.95 12.71
CA THR A 519 23.16 17.66 13.98
C THR A 519 24.16 17.75 15.11
N ALA A 520 23.97 18.69 15.98
CA ALA A 520 24.69 18.77 17.23
C ALA A 520 24.48 17.49 18.06
N GLY A 521 25.53 16.70 18.26
CA GLY A 521 25.51 15.57 19.19
C GLY A 521 26.04 14.23 18.69
N GLY A 522 26.47 14.11 17.43
CA GLY A 522 27.12 12.89 16.91
C GLY A 522 28.64 12.95 16.96
N ASN A 523 29.30 11.79 17.06
CA ASN A 523 30.76 11.64 16.96
C ASN A 523 31.29 11.80 15.53
N GLN A 524 30.50 12.34 14.61
CA GLN A 524 30.83 12.50 13.20
C GLN A 524 31.05 14.00 12.89
N ASN A 525 32.13 14.31 12.22
CA ASN A 525 32.58 15.68 12.00
C ASN A 525 32.26 16.24 10.61
N GLY A 526 31.50 15.50 9.78
CA GLY A 526 31.24 15.88 8.40
C GLY A 526 32.42 15.62 7.46
N ASN A 527 33.14 14.51 7.65
CA ASN A 527 34.29 14.16 6.83
C ASN A 527 33.88 13.40 5.56
N ILE A 528 34.58 13.73 4.46
CA ILE A 528 34.51 12.92 3.24
C ILE A 528 35.87 12.24 3.11
N THR A 529 35.88 10.91 3.16
CA THR A 529 37.10 10.10 2.99
C THR A 529 37.06 9.41 1.64
N VAL A 530 38.15 9.45 0.90
CA VAL A 530 38.30 8.80 -0.40
C VAL A 530 39.35 7.69 -0.27
N ASP A 531 38.86 6.45 -0.11
CA ASP A 531 39.73 5.26 0.02
C ASP A 531 39.83 4.47 -1.30
N ALA A 532 39.18 4.95 -2.36
CA ALA A 532 39.21 4.32 -3.67
C ALA A 532 39.22 5.36 -4.79
N ASP A 533 39.85 5.00 -5.90
CA ASP A 533 40.05 5.90 -7.04
C ASP A 533 38.71 6.28 -7.69
N ILE A 534 38.54 7.56 -7.99
CA ILE A 534 37.46 8.10 -8.80
C ILE A 534 38.04 8.39 -10.19
N ASN A 535 37.54 7.66 -11.18
CA ASN A 535 38.01 7.73 -12.56
C ASN A 535 36.87 8.04 -13.53
N LYS A 536 36.98 9.14 -14.25
CA LYS A 536 36.18 9.43 -15.41
C LYS A 536 36.99 9.21 -16.67
N THR A 537 36.64 8.20 -17.46
CA THR A 537 37.38 7.80 -18.67
C THR A 537 36.77 8.35 -19.95
N ASN A 538 35.50 8.68 -19.94
CA ASN A 538 34.78 9.29 -21.06
C ASN A 538 34.70 10.80 -20.86
N GLY A 539 35.19 11.56 -21.85
CA GLY A 539 35.22 13.02 -21.82
C GLY A 539 33.89 13.72 -22.06
#